data_1fcf113324fa0377386d98564261c544
#
_entry.id   1fcf113324fa0377386d98564261c544
#
_cell.length_a   1.000
_cell.length_b   1.000
_cell.length_c   1.000
_cell.angle_alpha   90.00
_cell.angle_beta   90.00
_cell.angle_gamma   90.00
#
_symmetry.space_group_name_H-M   'P 1'
#
loop_
_entity.id
_entity.type
_entity.pdbx_description
1 polymer ?
#
loop_
_entity_poly.entity_id
_entity_poly.type
_entity_poly.pdbx_seq_one_letter_code
_entity_poly.pdbx_strand_id
1 'polypeptide(L)'
;MDAPSFHASKPLDLSVAVIGGGPAGLMAAQVLSNAGHSVHLFDAMPSVGRKFLLAGRGGLNLTHSEAFHHFVNRYDAHALQLEPLLSDWGSDELRAWAQDLGIETFIGSSGRVFPKEMKAAPLLRAWLHRLRHPENGTPVEFHMRHRLTGLKAMPADQLKGHWTELSFEVRHLSGPELELRQVKARAVVLALGGGSWARLGSDGAWAPWLAQMGVPVNPLRPSNCGFHVAARDGSGWTPFFMARFAGQPLKSVAIEWTHAKGHVIRRQGEFVVSSYGVEGSLIYAASADLRNAIQAQGLAELKLDLLPDWTLDKVIQEVSHPRGSRSLSSHLKGRLGIEGVKMALLNELLRPQILQDPAQLALAIKGLAVKLTKPRPIDEAISSAGGVTWEGLDAGLQTKALPGVFCAGEMLDWEAPTGGYLLTACMATGVKAAKALHAQMKGDEP
;
A
#
# COMPACT_ATOMS: atom_id res chain seq x y z
N MET A 1 7.00 -3.46 45.68
CA MET A 1 7.36 -3.38 44.24
C MET A 1 7.58 -1.91 43.95
N ASP A 2 8.84 -1.49 43.91
CA ASP A 2 9.19 -0.10 43.66
C ASP A 2 8.86 0.26 42.21
N ALA A 3 8.19 1.41 42.03
CA ALA A 3 7.92 1.95 40.71
C ALA A 3 9.25 2.25 40.00
N PRO A 4 9.37 1.97 38.69
CA PRO A 4 10.59 2.25 37.98
C PRO A 4 10.92 3.74 38.04
N SER A 5 12.12 4.07 38.51
CA SER A 5 12.64 5.43 38.56
C SER A 5 12.87 5.94 37.12
N PHE A 6 12.03 6.87 36.68
CA PHE A 6 12.18 7.55 35.39
C PHE A 6 13.24 8.65 35.51
N HIS A 7 14.38 8.48 34.88
CA HIS A 7 15.32 9.58 34.66
C HIS A 7 14.82 10.42 33.46
N ALA A 8 14.17 11.54 33.77
CA ALA A 8 13.82 12.52 32.74
C ALA A 8 15.09 13.26 32.31
N SER A 9 15.63 12.91 31.14
CA SER A 9 16.65 13.71 30.50
C SER A 9 16.07 15.08 30.07
N LYS A 10 16.89 16.14 30.07
CA LYS A 10 16.46 17.47 29.60
C LYS A 10 15.92 17.34 28.17
N PRO A 11 14.73 17.92 27.87
CA PRO A 11 14.18 17.87 26.51
C PRO A 11 15.18 18.40 25.47
N LEU A 12 15.32 17.67 24.38
CA LEU A 12 16.13 18.08 23.23
C LEU A 12 15.31 19.02 22.34
N ASP A 13 15.82 20.23 22.11
CA ASP A 13 15.17 21.22 21.24
C ASP A 13 15.69 21.04 19.79
N LEU A 14 14.77 20.71 18.87
CA LEU A 14 15.09 20.40 17.48
C LEU A 14 14.53 21.45 16.51
N SER A 15 15.23 21.66 15.40
CA SER A 15 14.70 22.45 14.28
C SER A 15 13.55 21.70 13.61
N VAL A 16 13.81 20.50 13.09
CA VAL A 16 12.82 19.68 12.39
C VAL A 16 12.87 18.23 12.87
N ALA A 17 11.72 17.67 13.20
CA ALA A 17 11.53 16.25 13.47
C ALA A 17 10.74 15.58 12.34
N VAL A 18 11.28 14.49 11.77
CA VAL A 18 10.58 13.63 10.81
C VAL A 18 10.29 12.31 11.51
N ILE A 19 9.01 11.91 11.57
CA ILE A 19 8.57 10.71 12.28
C ILE A 19 8.11 9.64 11.30
N GLY A 20 8.89 8.57 11.22
CA GLY A 20 8.72 7.44 10.30
C GLY A 20 9.76 7.44 9.18
N GLY A 21 10.61 6.41 9.16
CA GLY A 21 11.67 6.18 8.18
C GLY A 21 11.21 5.36 6.96
N GLY A 22 9.95 5.53 6.53
CA GLY A 22 9.44 5.02 5.26
C GLY A 22 9.80 5.94 4.09
N PRO A 23 9.37 5.61 2.84
CA PRO A 23 9.69 6.40 1.66
C PRO A 23 9.30 7.88 1.76
N ALA A 24 8.13 8.18 2.34
CA ALA A 24 7.67 9.56 2.52
C ALA A 24 8.56 10.34 3.50
N GLY A 25 8.88 9.76 4.66
CA GLY A 25 9.71 10.43 5.66
C GLY A 25 11.17 10.56 5.22
N LEU A 26 11.74 9.54 4.57
CA LEU A 26 13.10 9.62 4.01
C LEU A 26 13.21 10.70 2.93
N MET A 27 12.17 10.82 2.08
CA MET A 27 12.13 11.87 1.05
C MET A 27 11.96 13.25 1.66
N ALA A 28 11.07 13.42 2.64
CA ALA A 28 10.93 14.67 3.36
C ALA A 28 12.25 15.07 4.06
N ALA A 29 12.91 14.13 4.72
CA ALA A 29 14.20 14.36 5.36
C ALA A 29 15.26 14.80 4.35
N GLN A 30 15.31 14.19 3.15
CA GLN A 30 16.25 14.57 2.10
C GLN A 30 16.02 16.01 1.61
N VAL A 31 14.78 16.37 1.33
CA VAL A 31 14.43 17.73 0.84
C VAL A 31 14.80 18.78 1.89
N LEU A 32 14.50 18.53 3.16
CA LEU A 32 14.82 19.44 4.27
C LEU A 32 16.32 19.53 4.55
N SER A 33 17.03 18.42 4.52
CA SER A 33 18.50 18.36 4.62
C SER A 33 19.17 19.18 3.52
N ASN A 34 18.75 19.00 2.27
CA ASN A 34 19.26 19.76 1.13
C ASN A 34 18.95 21.27 1.23
N ALA A 35 17.87 21.63 1.91
CA ALA A 35 17.52 23.02 2.20
C ALA A 35 18.28 23.63 3.41
N GLY A 36 19.20 22.88 4.01
CA GLY A 36 20.07 23.33 5.10
C GLY A 36 19.50 23.19 6.51
N HIS A 37 18.31 22.55 6.67
CA HIS A 37 17.74 22.31 8.00
C HIS A 37 18.45 21.19 8.75
N SER A 38 18.60 21.35 10.08
CA SER A 38 18.96 20.25 10.99
C SER A 38 17.75 19.32 11.12
N VAL A 39 17.85 18.11 10.58
CA VAL A 39 16.76 17.14 10.51
C VAL A 39 17.06 15.94 11.41
N HIS A 40 16.14 15.64 12.32
CA HIS A 40 16.17 14.45 13.16
C HIS A 40 15.05 13.50 12.72
N LEU A 41 15.41 12.31 12.23
CA LEU A 41 14.45 11.30 11.79
C LEU A 41 14.31 10.20 12.84
N PHE A 42 13.09 10.02 13.32
CA PHE A 42 12.72 9.02 14.32
C PHE A 42 11.96 7.86 13.69
N ASP A 43 12.30 6.63 14.07
CA ASP A 43 11.58 5.42 13.64
C ASP A 43 11.42 4.44 14.80
N ALA A 44 10.22 3.86 14.93
CA ALA A 44 9.91 2.87 15.95
C ALA A 44 10.71 1.56 15.78
N MET A 45 11.19 1.30 14.58
CA MET A 45 11.88 0.08 14.21
C MET A 45 13.41 0.21 14.36
N PRO A 46 14.16 -0.89 14.42
CA PRO A 46 15.63 -0.86 14.52
C PRO A 46 16.32 -0.40 13.23
N SER A 47 15.60 -0.25 12.12
CA SER A 47 16.11 0.27 10.85
C SER A 47 14.98 0.87 10.04
N VAL A 48 15.30 1.88 9.24
CA VAL A 48 14.36 2.50 8.28
C VAL A 48 14.12 1.65 7.04
N GLY A 49 13.09 1.98 6.25
CA GLY A 49 12.83 1.39 4.94
C GLY A 49 12.39 -0.08 4.95
N ARG A 50 11.90 -0.61 6.06
CA ARG A 50 11.59 -2.06 6.20
C ARG A 50 10.50 -2.52 5.24
N LYS A 51 9.38 -1.76 5.14
CA LYS A 51 8.30 -2.07 4.20
C LYS A 51 8.76 -1.88 2.74
N PHE A 52 9.59 -0.89 2.47
CA PHE A 52 10.23 -0.66 1.18
C PHE A 52 11.12 -1.86 0.74
N LEU A 53 11.91 -2.42 1.65
CA LEU A 53 12.71 -3.62 1.38
C LEU A 53 11.85 -4.86 1.12
N LEU A 54 10.71 -4.99 1.80
CA LEU A 54 9.77 -6.09 1.57
C LEU A 54 9.11 -6.01 0.20
N ALA A 55 8.73 -4.82 -0.25
CA ALA A 55 8.16 -4.58 -1.57
C ALA A 55 9.08 -5.02 -2.73
N GLY A 56 10.39 -5.10 -2.49
CA GLY A 56 11.38 -5.55 -3.46
C GLY A 56 11.57 -7.06 -3.59
N ARG A 57 10.81 -7.91 -2.90
CA ARG A 57 11.04 -9.38 -2.94
C ARG A 57 10.84 -10.02 -4.32
N GLY A 58 9.92 -9.55 -5.12
CA GLY A 58 9.67 -10.02 -6.51
C GLY A 58 10.24 -9.09 -7.58
N GLY A 59 11.05 -8.11 -7.19
CA GLY A 59 11.49 -7.00 -8.00
C GLY A 59 10.86 -5.69 -7.52
N LEU A 60 11.70 -4.70 -7.16
CA LEU A 60 11.22 -3.42 -6.69
C LEU A 60 10.59 -2.63 -7.84
N ASN A 61 9.27 -2.57 -7.86
CA ASN A 61 8.54 -1.71 -8.79
C ASN A 61 8.52 -0.27 -8.23
N LEU A 62 9.35 0.59 -8.80
CA LEU A 62 9.53 1.97 -8.35
C LEU A 62 8.35 2.86 -8.72
N THR A 63 7.96 2.82 -10.00
CA THR A 63 6.91 3.65 -10.57
C THR A 63 6.36 3.00 -11.84
N HIS A 64 5.54 3.72 -12.61
CA HIS A 64 4.97 3.26 -13.87
C HIS A 64 5.22 4.29 -14.97
N SER A 65 5.43 3.83 -16.21
CA SER A 65 5.76 4.69 -17.35
C SER A 65 4.56 5.09 -18.20
N GLU A 66 3.34 4.86 -17.73
CA GLU A 66 2.14 5.28 -18.48
C GLU A 66 2.01 6.80 -18.50
N ALA A 67 1.26 7.32 -19.47
CA ALA A 67 1.01 8.76 -19.61
C ALA A 67 0.41 9.35 -18.32
N PHE A 68 0.80 10.58 -17.96
CA PHE A 68 0.50 11.23 -16.69
C PHE A 68 -0.99 11.19 -16.32
N HIS A 69 -1.90 11.49 -17.25
CA HIS A 69 -3.34 11.45 -16.99
C HIS A 69 -3.86 10.05 -16.63
N HIS A 70 -3.29 8.99 -17.20
CA HIS A 70 -3.62 7.61 -16.83
C HIS A 70 -3.06 7.28 -15.45
N PHE A 71 -1.83 7.73 -15.17
CA PHE A 71 -1.17 7.56 -13.89
C PHE A 71 -1.97 8.19 -12.76
N VAL A 72 -2.41 9.44 -12.90
CA VAL A 72 -3.24 10.16 -11.93
C VAL A 72 -4.59 9.46 -11.71
N ASN A 73 -5.23 8.97 -12.77
CA ASN A 73 -6.49 8.24 -12.66
C ASN A 73 -6.42 6.92 -11.86
N ARG A 74 -5.20 6.43 -11.57
CA ARG A 74 -5.04 5.25 -10.70
C ARG A 74 -5.37 5.51 -9.23
N TYR A 75 -5.45 6.76 -8.82
CA TYR A 75 -5.85 7.17 -7.47
C TYR A 75 -7.35 7.44 -7.34
N ASP A 76 -8.11 7.19 -8.40
CA ASP A 76 -9.59 7.25 -8.50
C ASP A 76 -10.22 8.45 -7.76
N ALA A 77 -10.83 8.24 -6.59
CA ALA A 77 -11.52 9.29 -5.83
C ALA A 77 -10.58 10.43 -5.38
N HIS A 78 -9.27 10.15 -5.24
CA HIS A 78 -8.27 11.11 -4.77
C HIS A 78 -7.35 11.63 -5.88
N ALA A 79 -7.71 11.37 -7.14
CA ALA A 79 -6.93 11.82 -8.30
C ALA A 79 -6.73 13.35 -8.31
N LEU A 80 -7.77 14.12 -8.02
CA LEU A 80 -7.72 15.59 -8.01
C LEU A 80 -6.77 16.15 -6.94
N GLN A 81 -6.69 15.51 -5.76
CA GLN A 81 -5.81 15.93 -4.69
C GLN A 81 -4.35 15.57 -4.97
N LEU A 82 -4.11 14.44 -5.61
CA LEU A 82 -2.77 13.94 -5.90
C LEU A 82 -2.18 14.50 -7.20
N GLU A 83 -3.01 14.91 -8.17
CA GLU A 83 -2.56 15.44 -9.46
C GLU A 83 -1.52 16.55 -9.34
N PRO A 84 -1.73 17.65 -8.55
CA PRO A 84 -0.74 18.71 -8.42
C PRO A 84 0.56 18.22 -7.76
N LEU A 85 0.49 17.27 -6.83
CA LEU A 85 1.66 16.71 -6.15
C LEU A 85 2.50 15.84 -7.10
N LEU A 86 1.82 15.05 -7.94
CA LEU A 86 2.44 14.17 -8.94
C LEU A 86 2.96 14.95 -10.15
N SER A 87 2.37 16.10 -10.45
CA SER A 87 2.88 17.02 -11.46
C SER A 87 4.20 17.68 -11.04
N ASP A 88 4.34 17.97 -9.74
CA ASP A 88 5.56 18.52 -9.16
C ASP A 88 6.66 17.46 -8.96
N TRP A 89 6.27 16.23 -8.67
CA TRP A 89 7.18 15.12 -8.39
C TRP A 89 6.53 13.77 -8.71
N GLY A 90 6.64 13.33 -9.93
CA GLY A 90 5.98 12.13 -10.45
C GLY A 90 6.93 11.01 -10.84
N SER A 91 6.54 10.28 -11.87
CA SER A 91 7.27 9.11 -12.35
C SER A 91 8.66 9.47 -12.91
N ASP A 92 8.76 10.57 -13.65
CA ASP A 92 10.01 10.97 -14.30
C ASP A 92 11.00 11.52 -13.28
N GLU A 93 10.54 12.34 -12.31
CA GLU A 93 11.35 12.85 -11.21
C GLU A 93 11.86 11.72 -10.31
N LEU A 94 11.03 10.69 -10.06
CA LEU A 94 11.45 9.51 -9.30
C LEU A 94 12.55 8.73 -10.04
N ARG A 95 12.43 8.59 -11.36
CA ARG A 95 13.46 7.92 -12.17
C ARG A 95 14.75 8.74 -12.21
N ALA A 96 14.65 10.05 -12.40
CA ALA A 96 15.79 10.96 -12.38
C ALA A 96 16.50 10.92 -11.02
N TRP A 97 15.73 10.93 -9.92
CA TRP A 97 16.25 10.81 -8.56
C TRP A 97 16.97 9.46 -8.32
N ALA A 98 16.43 8.36 -8.82
CA ALA A 98 17.09 7.05 -8.72
C ALA A 98 18.39 7.02 -9.53
N GLN A 99 18.40 7.58 -10.73
CA GLN A 99 19.61 7.72 -11.57
C GLN A 99 20.68 8.58 -10.89
N ASP A 100 20.28 9.67 -10.25
CA ASP A 100 21.19 10.56 -9.48
C ASP A 100 21.79 9.86 -8.24
N LEU A 101 21.12 8.82 -7.71
CA LEU A 101 21.67 7.90 -6.70
C LEU A 101 22.58 6.81 -7.30
N GLY A 102 22.84 6.83 -8.61
CA GLY A 102 23.60 5.80 -9.32
C GLY A 102 22.81 4.52 -9.59
N ILE A 103 21.48 4.57 -9.51
CA ILE A 103 20.60 3.41 -9.74
C ILE A 103 19.91 3.54 -11.09
N GLU A 104 20.41 2.81 -12.08
CA GLU A 104 19.77 2.73 -13.40
C GLU A 104 18.41 2.02 -13.31
N THR A 105 17.44 2.51 -14.10
CA THR A 105 16.10 1.93 -14.18
C THR A 105 15.76 1.47 -15.60
N PHE A 106 14.90 0.47 -15.71
CA PHE A 106 14.33 0.02 -16.99
C PHE A 106 12.81 -0.13 -16.91
N ILE A 107 12.15 -0.09 -18.06
CA ILE A 107 10.70 -0.29 -18.19
C ILE A 107 10.45 -1.74 -18.60
N GLY A 108 9.70 -2.46 -17.79
CA GLY A 108 9.23 -3.80 -18.12
C GLY A 108 8.09 -3.80 -19.13
N SER A 109 7.74 -4.96 -19.68
CA SER A 109 6.70 -5.13 -20.71
C SER A 109 5.31 -4.64 -20.29
N SER A 110 5.04 -4.56 -18.99
CA SER A 110 3.79 -4.06 -18.42
C SER A 110 3.79 -2.55 -18.13
N GLY A 111 4.83 -1.80 -18.53
CA GLY A 111 4.99 -0.39 -18.21
C GLY A 111 5.53 -0.11 -16.80
N ARG A 112 5.70 -1.13 -15.96
CA ARG A 112 6.31 -1.00 -14.63
C ARG A 112 7.79 -0.66 -14.75
N VAL A 113 8.26 0.25 -13.88
CA VAL A 113 9.65 0.68 -13.83
C VAL A 113 10.37 -0.02 -12.68
N PHE A 114 11.51 -0.62 -12.96
CA PHE A 114 12.32 -1.36 -12.01
C PHE A 114 13.76 -0.84 -11.99
N PRO A 115 14.47 -0.90 -10.85
CA PRO A 115 15.92 -0.83 -10.87
C PRO A 115 16.49 -1.98 -11.72
N LYS A 116 17.61 -1.75 -12.40
CA LYS A 116 18.24 -2.76 -13.26
C LYS A 116 18.57 -4.06 -12.52
N GLU A 117 18.94 -3.96 -11.24
CA GLU A 117 19.19 -5.11 -10.38
C GLU A 117 17.92 -5.74 -9.77
N MET A 118 16.74 -5.20 -10.04
CA MET A 118 15.45 -5.65 -9.49
C MET A 118 15.33 -5.60 -7.96
N LYS A 119 16.31 -5.06 -7.23
CA LYS A 119 16.42 -5.10 -5.78
C LYS A 119 16.24 -3.72 -5.13
N ALA A 120 15.55 -3.70 -3.98
CA ALA A 120 15.38 -2.49 -3.17
C ALA A 120 16.62 -2.11 -2.36
N ALA A 121 17.42 -3.08 -1.94
CA ALA A 121 18.52 -2.85 -1.00
C ALA A 121 19.65 -1.95 -1.53
N PRO A 122 20.10 -2.05 -2.80
CA PRO A 122 21.09 -1.12 -3.34
C PRO A 122 20.60 0.33 -3.32
N LEU A 123 19.37 0.57 -3.79
CA LEU A 123 18.75 1.89 -3.78
C LEU A 123 18.64 2.47 -2.37
N LEU A 124 18.13 1.69 -1.41
CA LEU A 124 18.02 2.16 -0.03
C LEU A 124 19.39 2.49 0.57
N ARG A 125 20.42 1.68 0.30
CA ARG A 125 21.79 1.96 0.79
C ARG A 125 22.36 3.26 0.22
N ALA A 126 22.22 3.48 -1.08
CA ALA A 126 22.66 4.72 -1.73
C ALA A 126 21.92 5.94 -1.15
N TRP A 127 20.61 5.81 -0.95
CA TRP A 127 19.77 6.85 -0.35
C TRP A 127 20.20 7.19 1.08
N LEU A 128 20.38 6.17 1.94
CA LEU A 128 20.83 6.36 3.32
C LEU A 128 22.25 6.91 3.42
N HIS A 129 23.13 6.57 2.46
CA HIS A 129 24.46 7.16 2.38
C HIS A 129 24.34 8.66 2.10
N ARG A 130 23.54 9.07 1.11
CA ARG A 130 23.28 10.49 0.77
C ARG A 130 22.72 11.27 1.95
N LEU A 131 21.77 10.69 2.71
CA LEU A 131 21.17 11.35 3.87
C LEU A 131 22.17 11.58 5.02
N ARG A 132 23.12 10.67 5.21
CA ARG A 132 24.17 10.78 6.24
C ARG A 132 25.35 11.62 5.82
N HIS A 133 25.62 11.65 4.51
CA HIS A 133 26.76 12.33 3.91
C HIS A 133 26.28 13.13 2.68
N PRO A 134 25.48 14.17 2.88
CA PRO A 134 24.99 14.97 1.76
C PRO A 134 26.15 15.78 1.16
N GLU A 135 26.17 15.88 -0.16
CA GLU A 135 27.12 16.77 -0.86
C GLU A 135 26.82 18.24 -0.57
N ASN A 136 25.51 18.57 -0.46
CA ASN A 136 24.99 19.88 -0.10
C ASN A 136 23.94 19.71 0.98
N GLY A 137 23.92 20.60 1.98
CA GLY A 137 22.94 20.57 3.07
C GLY A 137 23.51 20.01 4.38
N THR A 138 22.62 19.56 5.26
CA THR A 138 22.95 19.12 6.62
C THR A 138 22.71 17.61 6.77
N PRO A 139 23.64 16.83 7.35
CA PRO A 139 23.43 15.40 7.62
C PRO A 139 22.18 15.17 8.44
N VAL A 140 21.41 14.13 8.08
CA VAL A 140 20.23 13.70 8.83
C VAL A 140 20.66 12.83 10.01
N GLU A 141 20.17 13.17 11.20
CA GLU A 141 20.35 12.37 12.40
C GLU A 141 19.24 11.32 12.54
N PHE A 142 19.64 10.04 12.69
CA PHE A 142 18.70 8.92 12.74
C PHE A 142 18.53 8.41 14.19
N HIS A 143 17.29 8.43 14.69
CA HIS A 143 16.89 7.95 16.01
C HIS A 143 16.04 6.71 15.85
N MET A 144 16.67 5.54 15.87
CA MET A 144 15.98 4.25 15.72
C MET A 144 15.38 3.78 17.05
N ARG A 145 14.35 2.91 17.00
CA ARG A 145 13.66 2.36 18.17
C ARG A 145 12.93 3.42 19.02
N HIS A 146 12.57 4.55 18.41
CA HIS A 146 11.80 5.62 19.00
C HIS A 146 10.37 5.54 18.47
N ARG A 147 9.46 5.00 19.27
CA ARG A 147 8.02 4.95 18.93
C ARG A 147 7.35 6.22 19.44
N LEU A 148 6.82 7.02 18.52
CA LEU A 148 5.98 8.17 18.89
C LEU A 148 4.69 7.66 19.56
N THR A 149 4.42 8.16 20.77
CA THR A 149 3.23 7.82 21.57
C THR A 149 2.28 8.99 21.74
N GLY A 150 2.74 10.21 21.48
CA GLY A 150 1.93 11.40 21.54
C GLY A 150 2.66 12.65 21.09
N LEU A 151 1.89 13.68 20.79
CA LEU A 151 2.40 15.03 20.52
C LEU A 151 1.49 16.06 21.21
N LYS A 152 2.05 17.21 21.53
CA LYS A 152 1.33 18.32 22.18
C LYS A 152 1.84 19.65 21.62
N ALA A 153 0.94 20.45 21.06
CA ALA A 153 1.27 21.83 20.70
C ALA A 153 1.65 22.64 21.94
N MET A 154 2.74 23.36 21.88
CA MET A 154 3.18 24.24 22.97
C MET A 154 2.58 25.64 22.79
N PRO A 155 2.23 26.33 23.91
CA PRO A 155 1.74 27.68 23.85
C PRO A 155 2.75 28.64 23.20
N ALA A 156 2.29 29.52 22.32
CA ALA A 156 3.14 30.45 21.57
C ALA A 156 3.81 31.53 22.45
N ASP A 157 3.30 31.73 23.66
CA ASP A 157 3.85 32.67 24.65
C ASP A 157 5.15 32.20 25.33
N GLN A 158 5.44 30.91 25.25
CA GLN A 158 6.63 30.32 25.85
C GLN A 158 7.86 30.30 24.92
N LEU A 159 7.65 30.28 23.60
CA LEU A 159 8.71 30.19 22.61
C LEU A 159 8.31 30.95 21.34
N LYS A 160 9.27 31.63 20.67
CA LYS A 160 9.00 32.24 19.37
C LYS A 160 8.66 31.18 18.33
N GLY A 161 7.52 31.29 17.67
CA GLY A 161 7.04 30.36 16.63
C GLY A 161 6.24 29.18 17.19
N HIS A 162 5.89 28.24 16.31
CA HIS A 162 5.18 27.03 16.67
C HIS A 162 6.18 25.98 17.18
N TRP A 163 5.87 25.39 18.33
CA TRP A 163 6.64 24.29 18.90
C TRP A 163 5.72 23.14 19.25
N THR A 164 6.19 21.93 19.00
CA THR A 164 5.48 20.70 19.33
C THR A 164 6.35 19.84 20.24
N GLU A 165 5.82 19.45 21.38
CA GLU A 165 6.41 18.44 22.25
C GLU A 165 6.01 17.05 21.73
N LEU A 166 7.01 16.20 21.52
CA LEU A 166 6.88 14.84 21.04
C LEU A 166 7.25 13.88 22.17
N SER A 167 6.41 12.88 22.45
CA SER A 167 6.66 11.84 23.45
C SER A 167 6.99 10.53 22.76
N PHE A 168 8.10 9.91 23.15
CA PHE A 168 8.57 8.64 22.58
C PHE A 168 8.73 7.56 23.65
N GLU A 169 8.37 6.34 23.29
CA GLU A 169 8.88 5.12 23.91
C GLU A 169 10.15 4.68 23.19
N VAL A 170 11.25 4.58 23.94
CA VAL A 170 12.55 4.18 23.41
C VAL A 170 12.90 2.79 23.91
N ARG A 171 13.23 1.87 23.00
CA ARG A 171 13.67 0.51 23.33
C ARG A 171 15.18 0.42 23.23
N HIS A 172 15.84 0.14 24.36
CA HIS A 172 17.29 -0.08 24.41
C HIS A 172 17.70 -1.48 23.93
N LEU A 173 18.92 -1.60 23.41
CA LEU A 173 19.49 -2.89 23.02
C LEU A 173 19.86 -3.77 24.23
N SER A 174 20.07 -3.15 25.38
CA SER A 174 20.63 -3.78 26.59
C SER A 174 19.58 -4.43 27.52
N GLY A 175 18.27 -4.33 27.20
CA GLY A 175 17.24 -4.91 28.07
C GLY A 175 15.80 -4.65 27.61
N PRO A 176 14.84 -5.22 28.34
CA PRO A 176 13.42 -5.04 28.05
C PRO A 176 12.87 -3.66 28.51
N GLU A 177 13.69 -2.84 29.15
CA GLU A 177 13.29 -1.55 29.69
C GLU A 177 12.89 -0.57 28.62
N LEU A 178 11.80 0.17 28.87
CA LEU A 178 11.30 1.26 28.04
C LEU A 178 11.69 2.58 28.71
N GLU A 179 12.42 3.42 27.97
CA GLU A 179 12.66 4.81 28.37
C GLU A 179 11.56 5.70 27.76
N LEU A 180 10.99 6.59 28.55
CA LEU A 180 10.15 7.66 28.03
C LEU A 180 11.02 8.88 27.73
N ARG A 181 11.01 9.33 26.48
CA ARG A 181 11.78 10.49 26.02
C ARG A 181 10.87 11.58 25.47
N GLN A 182 11.11 12.80 25.93
CA GLN A 182 10.45 13.98 25.40
C GLN A 182 11.41 14.80 24.53
N VAL A 183 10.92 15.29 23.41
CA VAL A 183 11.64 16.10 22.44
C VAL A 183 10.74 17.25 22.02
N LYS A 184 11.31 18.46 21.87
CA LYS A 184 10.58 19.62 21.32
C LYS A 184 11.09 19.88 19.93
N ALA A 185 10.18 20.15 18.99
CA ALA A 185 10.53 20.48 17.61
C ALA A 185 9.76 21.70 17.12
N ARG A 186 10.43 22.58 16.36
CA ARG A 186 9.78 23.75 15.73
C ARG A 186 8.82 23.35 14.63
N ALA A 187 9.14 22.28 13.92
CA ALA A 187 8.29 21.73 12.88
C ALA A 187 8.38 20.20 12.85
N VAL A 188 7.28 19.53 12.51
CA VAL A 188 7.15 18.08 12.53
C VAL A 188 6.58 17.58 11.21
N VAL A 189 7.21 16.57 10.60
CA VAL A 189 6.63 15.81 9.49
C VAL A 189 6.25 14.43 10.02
N LEU A 190 4.96 14.12 10.05
CA LEU A 190 4.45 12.79 10.34
C LEU A 190 4.40 11.97 9.04
N ALA A 191 5.11 10.86 9.01
CA ALA A 191 5.16 9.89 7.91
C ALA A 191 4.97 8.48 8.44
N LEU A 192 3.91 8.30 9.25
CA LEU A 192 3.67 7.13 10.11
C LEU A 192 3.15 5.90 9.35
N GLY A 193 2.91 6.04 8.04
CA GLY A 193 2.38 4.97 7.21
C GLY A 193 0.90 4.67 7.47
N GLY A 194 0.37 3.63 6.83
CA GLY A 194 -0.99 3.14 7.07
C GLY A 194 -1.07 2.13 8.22
N GLY A 195 -1.92 1.08 8.06
CA GLY A 195 -2.13 0.01 9.02
C GLY A 195 -1.68 -1.37 8.53
N SER A 196 -1.06 -1.47 7.36
CA SER A 196 -0.62 -2.74 6.77
C SER A 196 0.79 -3.11 7.21
N TRP A 197 1.00 -4.40 7.59
CA TRP A 197 2.28 -4.92 8.08
C TRP A 197 2.76 -4.30 9.40
N ALA A 198 1.96 -4.36 10.44
CA ALA A 198 2.26 -3.83 11.78
C ALA A 198 3.64 -4.28 12.32
N ARG A 199 4.04 -5.53 12.05
CA ARG A 199 5.37 -6.06 12.40
C ARG A 199 6.55 -5.32 11.73
N LEU A 200 6.30 -4.51 10.71
CA LEU A 200 7.30 -3.69 10.02
C LEU A 200 7.23 -2.21 10.42
N GLY A 201 6.37 -1.86 11.38
CA GLY A 201 6.24 -0.52 11.95
C GLY A 201 5.06 0.31 11.43
N SER A 202 4.24 -0.23 10.50
CA SER A 202 3.04 0.43 9.97
C SER A 202 1.79 -0.22 10.59
N ASP A 203 1.46 0.17 11.82
CA ASP A 203 0.40 -0.46 12.63
C ASP A 203 -0.90 0.36 12.73
N GLY A 204 -0.92 1.59 12.17
CA GLY A 204 -2.09 2.46 12.22
C GLY A 204 -2.46 2.98 13.61
N ALA A 205 -1.65 2.70 14.64
CA ALA A 205 -1.93 3.11 16.03
C ALA A 205 -2.02 4.62 16.22
N TRP A 206 -1.50 5.39 15.29
CA TRP A 206 -1.56 6.85 15.27
C TRP A 206 -2.97 7.41 15.00
N ALA A 207 -3.83 6.68 14.29
CA ALA A 207 -5.10 7.21 13.80
C ALA A 207 -6.07 7.63 14.92
N PRO A 208 -6.31 6.81 15.98
CA PRO A 208 -7.22 7.20 17.06
C PRO A 208 -6.76 8.42 17.83
N TRP A 209 -5.47 8.50 18.20
CA TRP A 209 -5.01 9.63 19.00
C TRP A 209 -4.87 10.92 18.18
N LEU A 210 -4.53 10.84 16.90
CA LEU A 210 -4.50 12.02 16.03
C LEU A 210 -5.92 12.58 15.81
N ALA A 211 -6.92 11.69 15.68
CA ALA A 211 -8.33 12.10 15.63
C ALA A 211 -8.79 12.78 16.92
N GLN A 212 -8.36 12.31 18.10
CA GLN A 212 -8.65 12.96 19.40
C GLN A 212 -8.05 14.36 19.51
N MET A 213 -7.01 14.65 18.72
CA MET A 213 -6.40 15.98 18.64
C MET A 213 -7.09 16.92 17.63
N GLY A 214 -8.24 16.52 17.10
CA GLY A 214 -9.04 17.32 16.16
C GLY A 214 -8.60 17.21 14.70
N VAL A 215 -7.66 16.33 14.36
CA VAL A 215 -7.31 16.06 12.96
C VAL A 215 -8.33 15.06 12.39
N PRO A 216 -9.07 15.40 11.33
CA PRO A 216 -10.02 14.47 10.73
C PRO A 216 -9.29 13.25 10.11
N VAL A 217 -9.70 12.05 10.52
CA VAL A 217 -9.11 10.78 10.09
C VAL A 217 -10.21 9.80 9.68
N ASN A 218 -10.19 9.35 8.43
CA ASN A 218 -11.03 8.25 7.98
C ASN A 218 -10.47 6.90 8.47
N PRO A 219 -11.35 5.94 8.85
CA PRO A 219 -10.92 4.62 9.31
C PRO A 219 -9.99 3.93 8.31
N LEU A 220 -8.89 3.36 8.81
CA LEU A 220 -7.98 2.58 7.99
C LEU A 220 -8.65 1.27 7.55
N ARG A 221 -8.51 0.93 6.27
CA ARG A 221 -9.10 -0.25 5.64
C ARG A 221 -8.05 -0.98 4.79
N PRO A 222 -8.16 -2.32 4.63
CA PRO A 222 -7.23 -3.05 3.78
C PRO A 222 -7.37 -2.60 2.31
N SER A 223 -6.24 -2.39 1.64
CA SER A 223 -6.14 -2.10 0.20
C SER A 223 -5.09 -3.02 -0.42
N ASN A 224 -5.27 -3.39 -1.70
CA ASN A 224 -4.43 -4.39 -2.35
C ASN A 224 -4.36 -5.69 -1.52
N CYS A 225 -5.51 -6.26 -1.21
CA CYS A 225 -5.68 -7.40 -0.32
C CYS A 225 -6.36 -8.59 -1.00
N GLY A 226 -6.24 -9.77 -0.39
CA GLY A 226 -7.01 -10.95 -0.74
C GLY A 226 -8.41 -10.93 -0.13
N PHE A 227 -9.24 -11.91 -0.53
CA PHE A 227 -10.63 -12.03 -0.10
C PHE A 227 -11.01 -13.46 0.27
N HIS A 228 -11.89 -13.60 1.25
CA HIS A 228 -12.57 -14.84 1.53
C HIS A 228 -13.61 -15.13 0.45
N VAL A 229 -13.66 -16.37 0.00
CA VAL A 229 -14.66 -16.85 -0.97
C VAL A 229 -15.81 -17.50 -0.25
N ALA A 230 -17.05 -17.28 -0.74
CA ALA A 230 -18.19 -18.13 -0.43
C ALA A 230 -18.32 -19.19 -1.52
N ALA A 231 -18.06 -20.46 -1.20
CA ALA A 231 -18.40 -21.56 -2.07
C ALA A 231 -19.92 -21.83 -2.06
N ARG A 232 -20.36 -22.94 -2.64
CA ARG A 232 -21.78 -23.25 -2.86
C ARG A 232 -22.68 -23.18 -1.62
N ASP A 233 -22.15 -23.51 -0.46
CA ASP A 233 -22.86 -23.49 0.84
C ASP A 233 -22.63 -22.23 1.67
N GLY A 234 -21.81 -21.30 1.15
CA GLY A 234 -21.45 -20.06 1.86
C GLY A 234 -20.30 -20.20 2.86
N SER A 235 -19.77 -21.39 3.08
CA SER A 235 -18.77 -21.67 4.13
C SER A 235 -17.30 -21.50 3.73
N GLY A 236 -17.00 -21.08 2.49
CA GLY A 236 -15.65 -21.02 1.92
C GLY A 236 -15.33 -22.26 1.05
N TRP A 237 -14.06 -22.48 0.79
CA TRP A 237 -13.62 -23.68 0.05
C TRP A 237 -13.88 -24.95 0.84
N THR A 238 -14.21 -26.04 0.14
CA THR A 238 -14.28 -27.35 0.80
C THR A 238 -12.92 -27.76 1.35
N PRO A 239 -12.85 -28.59 2.43
CA PRO A 239 -11.59 -29.11 2.95
C PRO A 239 -10.77 -29.84 1.89
N PHE A 240 -11.42 -30.57 0.98
CA PHE A 240 -10.76 -31.23 -0.14
C PHE A 240 -10.08 -30.23 -1.09
N PHE A 241 -10.79 -29.15 -1.46
CA PHE A 241 -10.25 -28.14 -2.35
C PHE A 241 -9.08 -27.39 -1.71
N MET A 242 -9.22 -27.00 -0.43
CA MET A 242 -8.15 -26.35 0.33
C MET A 242 -6.89 -27.22 0.42
N ALA A 243 -7.04 -28.49 0.82
CA ALA A 243 -5.90 -29.38 1.02
C ALA A 243 -5.10 -29.62 -0.27
N ARG A 244 -5.75 -29.57 -1.44
CA ARG A 244 -5.14 -29.94 -2.70
C ARG A 244 -4.71 -28.77 -3.58
N PHE A 245 -5.38 -27.62 -3.46
CA PHE A 245 -5.21 -26.50 -4.40
C PHE A 245 -4.81 -25.18 -3.75
N ALA A 246 -4.85 -25.06 -2.42
CA ALA A 246 -4.35 -23.85 -1.75
C ALA A 246 -2.86 -23.62 -2.05
N GLY A 247 -2.50 -22.37 -2.37
CA GLY A 247 -1.17 -21.97 -2.81
C GLY A 247 -0.92 -22.12 -4.32
N GLN A 248 -1.86 -22.72 -5.07
CA GLN A 248 -1.66 -22.88 -6.51
C GLN A 248 -2.01 -21.59 -7.29
N PRO A 249 -1.17 -21.17 -8.26
CA PRO A 249 -1.44 -20.06 -9.13
C PRO A 249 -2.46 -20.44 -10.20
N LEU A 250 -3.40 -19.54 -10.46
CA LEU A 250 -4.33 -19.59 -11.59
C LEU A 250 -3.84 -18.64 -12.67
N LYS A 251 -3.16 -19.17 -13.66
CA LYS A 251 -2.51 -18.43 -14.75
C LYS A 251 -3.41 -18.32 -15.98
N SER A 252 -3.13 -17.30 -16.81
CA SER A 252 -3.82 -17.05 -18.08
C SER A 252 -5.33 -17.09 -17.92
N VAL A 253 -5.84 -16.21 -17.08
CA VAL A 253 -7.26 -16.01 -16.81
C VAL A 253 -7.60 -14.52 -16.91
N ALA A 254 -8.88 -14.19 -17.03
CA ALA A 254 -9.35 -12.82 -16.85
C ALA A 254 -10.40 -12.77 -15.75
N ILE A 255 -10.50 -11.62 -15.08
CA ILE A 255 -11.59 -11.32 -14.17
C ILE A 255 -12.36 -10.10 -14.65
N GLU A 256 -13.67 -10.11 -14.39
CA GLU A 256 -14.54 -8.97 -14.58
C GLU A 256 -15.21 -8.61 -13.26
N TRP A 257 -15.27 -7.32 -12.96
CA TRP A 257 -15.95 -6.79 -11.78
C TRP A 257 -16.60 -5.45 -12.09
N THR A 258 -17.52 -5.02 -11.25
CA THR A 258 -18.16 -3.72 -11.38
C THR A 258 -17.39 -2.68 -10.58
N HIS A 259 -16.96 -1.62 -11.24
CA HIS A 259 -16.36 -0.44 -10.62
C HIS A 259 -17.41 0.35 -9.82
N ALA A 260 -17.01 1.10 -8.81
CA ALA A 260 -17.88 1.94 -8.01
C ALA A 260 -18.74 2.92 -8.83
N LYS A 261 -18.26 3.35 -10.01
CA LYS A 261 -19.00 4.20 -10.97
C LYS A 261 -19.95 3.42 -11.89
N GLY A 262 -20.17 2.12 -11.66
CA GLY A 262 -21.16 1.28 -12.35
C GLY A 262 -20.71 0.64 -13.67
N HIS A 263 -19.53 0.93 -14.19
CA HIS A 263 -19.01 0.28 -15.39
C HIS A 263 -18.27 -1.02 -15.06
N VAL A 264 -18.28 -1.96 -16.00
CA VAL A 264 -17.57 -3.23 -15.87
C VAL A 264 -16.11 -3.05 -16.27
N ILE A 265 -15.21 -3.52 -15.42
CA ILE A 265 -13.77 -3.60 -15.70
C ILE A 265 -13.41 -5.06 -15.97
N ARG A 266 -12.65 -5.30 -17.03
CA ARG A 266 -12.07 -6.61 -17.35
C ARG A 266 -10.54 -6.51 -17.37
N ARG A 267 -9.87 -7.43 -16.67
CA ARG A 267 -8.40 -7.55 -16.71
C ARG A 267 -7.97 -8.99 -16.84
N GLN A 268 -6.95 -9.22 -17.66
CA GLN A 268 -6.28 -10.51 -17.80
C GLN A 268 -5.01 -10.54 -16.95
N GLY A 269 -4.68 -11.72 -16.41
CA GLY A 269 -3.51 -11.92 -15.57
C GLY A 269 -3.51 -13.26 -14.85
N GLU A 270 -2.97 -13.24 -13.64
CA GLU A 270 -2.92 -14.41 -12.76
C GLU A 270 -3.23 -14.01 -11.30
N PHE A 271 -3.73 -14.96 -10.55
CA PHE A 271 -3.91 -14.83 -9.10
C PHE A 271 -3.67 -16.20 -8.41
N VAL A 272 -3.66 -16.23 -7.10
CA VAL A 272 -3.44 -17.43 -6.30
C VAL A 272 -4.73 -17.83 -5.59
N VAL A 273 -5.05 -19.10 -5.63
CA VAL A 273 -6.05 -19.72 -4.74
C VAL A 273 -5.38 -19.94 -3.40
N SER A 274 -5.85 -19.28 -2.36
CA SER A 274 -5.35 -19.45 -0.98
C SER A 274 -6.28 -20.34 -0.16
N SER A 275 -5.87 -20.67 1.06
CA SER A 275 -6.69 -21.49 1.97
C SER A 275 -8.01 -20.84 2.38
N TYR A 276 -8.11 -19.52 2.27
CA TYR A 276 -9.30 -18.74 2.62
C TYR A 276 -10.10 -18.25 1.40
N GLY A 277 -9.50 -18.25 0.22
CA GLY A 277 -10.15 -17.68 -0.97
C GLY A 277 -9.16 -17.35 -2.08
N VAL A 278 -9.05 -16.08 -2.44
CA VAL A 278 -8.25 -15.59 -3.58
C VAL A 278 -7.35 -14.42 -3.20
N GLU A 279 -6.15 -14.38 -3.80
CA GLU A 279 -5.16 -13.31 -3.59
C GLU A 279 -4.26 -13.17 -4.81
N GLY A 280 -3.38 -12.17 -4.83
CA GLY A 280 -2.41 -11.94 -5.90
C GLY A 280 -2.75 -10.75 -6.77
N SER A 281 -1.85 -10.41 -7.70
CA SER A 281 -1.84 -9.12 -8.41
C SER A 281 -3.14 -8.79 -9.14
N LEU A 282 -3.79 -9.78 -9.76
CA LEU A 282 -5.05 -9.57 -10.46
C LEU A 282 -6.20 -9.24 -9.49
N ILE A 283 -6.26 -9.91 -8.34
CA ILE A 283 -7.25 -9.64 -7.27
C ILE A 283 -6.97 -8.29 -6.60
N TYR A 284 -5.69 -7.97 -6.38
CA TYR A 284 -5.33 -6.68 -5.78
C TYR A 284 -5.75 -5.49 -6.65
N ALA A 285 -5.71 -5.65 -7.97
CA ALA A 285 -6.15 -4.62 -8.89
C ALA A 285 -7.67 -4.29 -8.81
N ALA A 286 -8.48 -5.22 -8.32
CA ALA A 286 -9.92 -5.07 -8.11
C ALA A 286 -10.27 -4.78 -6.63
N SER A 287 -9.29 -4.77 -5.72
CA SER A 287 -9.55 -4.88 -4.29
C SER A 287 -10.33 -3.69 -3.70
N ALA A 288 -10.13 -2.47 -4.19
CA ALA A 288 -10.87 -1.30 -3.73
C ALA A 288 -12.38 -1.44 -4.00
N ASP A 289 -12.75 -1.77 -5.26
CA ASP A 289 -14.14 -1.95 -5.66
C ASP A 289 -14.80 -3.13 -4.93
N LEU A 290 -14.10 -4.28 -4.88
CA LEU A 290 -14.61 -5.49 -4.21
C LEU A 290 -14.81 -5.27 -2.71
N ARG A 291 -13.86 -4.63 -2.02
CA ARG A 291 -13.96 -4.26 -0.61
C ARG A 291 -15.15 -3.33 -0.37
N ASN A 292 -15.29 -2.29 -1.19
CA ASN A 292 -16.37 -1.31 -1.05
C ASN A 292 -17.74 -1.96 -1.33
N ALA A 293 -17.86 -2.85 -2.32
CA ALA A 293 -19.06 -3.61 -2.58
C ALA A 293 -19.43 -4.53 -1.39
N ILE A 294 -18.47 -5.22 -0.80
CA ILE A 294 -18.70 -6.04 0.41
C ILE A 294 -19.16 -5.16 1.57
N GLN A 295 -18.56 -4.01 1.78
CA GLN A 295 -18.94 -3.08 2.85
C GLN A 295 -20.38 -2.58 2.67
N ALA A 296 -20.81 -2.31 1.44
CA ALA A 296 -22.14 -1.78 1.12
C ALA A 296 -23.23 -2.86 1.11
N GLN A 297 -22.91 -4.07 0.65
CA GLN A 297 -23.91 -5.10 0.31
C GLN A 297 -23.68 -6.44 1.04
N GLY A 298 -22.62 -6.56 1.84
CA GLY A 298 -22.23 -7.80 2.51
C GLY A 298 -21.56 -8.85 1.59
N LEU A 299 -21.56 -8.62 0.27
CA LEU A 299 -21.06 -9.54 -0.74
C LEU A 299 -20.53 -8.76 -1.95
N ALA A 300 -19.46 -9.26 -2.56
CA ALA A 300 -19.04 -8.87 -3.91
C ALA A 300 -18.97 -10.11 -4.82
N GLU A 301 -19.15 -9.91 -6.10
CA GLU A 301 -18.99 -10.96 -7.11
C GLU A 301 -18.01 -10.52 -8.18
N LEU A 302 -17.09 -11.40 -8.54
CA LEU A 302 -16.30 -11.28 -9.74
C LEU A 302 -16.62 -12.45 -10.69
N LYS A 303 -16.54 -12.20 -11.99
CA LYS A 303 -16.65 -13.23 -13.02
C LYS A 303 -15.27 -13.62 -13.49
N LEU A 304 -14.97 -14.91 -13.42
CA LEU A 304 -13.68 -15.48 -13.80
C LEU A 304 -13.79 -16.17 -15.16
N ASP A 305 -13.06 -15.65 -16.14
CA ASP A 305 -12.89 -16.28 -17.45
C ASP A 305 -11.63 -17.18 -17.42
N LEU A 306 -11.84 -18.48 -17.51
CA LEU A 306 -10.77 -19.49 -17.45
C LEU A 306 -9.99 -19.62 -18.77
N LEU A 307 -10.54 -19.11 -19.87
CA LEU A 307 -9.98 -19.16 -21.23
C LEU A 307 -10.10 -17.80 -21.95
N PRO A 308 -9.40 -16.77 -21.48
CA PRO A 308 -9.61 -15.40 -21.99
C PRO A 308 -9.29 -15.22 -23.47
N ASP A 309 -8.41 -16.06 -24.02
CA ASP A 309 -8.00 -16.00 -25.45
C ASP A 309 -8.95 -16.78 -26.38
N TRP A 310 -10.01 -17.40 -25.84
CA TRP A 310 -10.99 -18.15 -26.60
C TRP A 310 -12.33 -17.41 -26.65
N THR A 311 -12.98 -17.39 -27.82
CA THR A 311 -14.34 -16.89 -27.94
C THR A 311 -15.35 -17.85 -27.29
N LEU A 312 -16.49 -17.34 -26.86
CA LEU A 312 -17.55 -18.17 -26.29
C LEU A 312 -18.01 -19.26 -27.26
N ASP A 313 -18.20 -18.91 -28.55
CA ASP A 313 -18.65 -19.86 -29.60
C ASP A 313 -17.67 -21.04 -29.74
N LYS A 314 -16.37 -20.75 -29.72
CA LYS A 314 -15.34 -21.79 -29.78
C LYS A 314 -15.38 -22.68 -28.52
N VAL A 315 -15.58 -22.11 -27.34
CA VAL A 315 -15.72 -22.88 -26.10
C VAL A 315 -16.98 -23.75 -26.16
N ILE A 316 -18.13 -23.22 -26.62
CA ILE A 316 -19.37 -23.99 -26.82
C ILE A 316 -19.12 -25.17 -27.76
N GLN A 317 -18.49 -24.93 -28.91
CA GLN A 317 -18.18 -25.97 -29.90
C GLN A 317 -17.36 -27.10 -29.27
N GLU A 318 -16.30 -26.77 -28.53
CA GLU A 318 -15.38 -27.76 -27.96
C GLU A 318 -16.00 -28.52 -26.76
N VAL A 319 -16.76 -27.83 -25.91
CA VAL A 319 -17.49 -28.48 -24.79
C VAL A 319 -18.57 -29.43 -25.31
N SER A 320 -19.27 -29.05 -26.40
CA SER A 320 -20.37 -29.84 -26.99
C SER A 320 -19.91 -31.04 -27.82
N HIS A 321 -18.61 -31.14 -28.10
CA HIS A 321 -18.07 -32.26 -28.86
C HIS A 321 -18.35 -33.61 -28.13
N PRO A 322 -18.79 -34.65 -28.82
CA PRO A 322 -19.10 -35.94 -28.20
C PRO A 322 -17.94 -36.50 -27.36
N ARG A 323 -18.21 -36.76 -26.10
CA ARG A 323 -17.19 -37.24 -25.13
C ARG A 323 -16.86 -38.74 -25.31
N GLY A 324 -17.79 -39.51 -25.85
CA GLY A 324 -17.72 -40.96 -25.83
C GLY A 324 -17.65 -41.48 -24.38
N SER A 325 -16.76 -42.40 -24.08
CA SER A 325 -16.54 -42.96 -22.75
C SER A 325 -15.66 -42.11 -21.84
N ARG A 326 -15.19 -40.92 -22.27
CA ARG A 326 -14.29 -40.07 -21.50
C ARG A 326 -15.03 -39.39 -20.35
N SER A 327 -14.34 -39.24 -19.21
CA SER A 327 -14.81 -38.40 -18.12
C SER A 327 -14.85 -36.92 -18.56
N LEU A 328 -15.64 -36.07 -17.88
CA LEU A 328 -15.69 -34.64 -18.14
C LEU A 328 -14.29 -34.00 -18.02
N SER A 329 -13.56 -34.34 -17.00
CA SER A 329 -12.20 -33.81 -16.77
C SER A 329 -11.24 -34.18 -17.91
N SER A 330 -11.29 -35.43 -18.40
CA SER A 330 -10.46 -35.87 -19.54
C SER A 330 -10.87 -35.21 -20.84
N HIS A 331 -12.18 -34.94 -21.01
CA HIS A 331 -12.69 -34.22 -22.17
C HIS A 331 -12.23 -32.75 -22.18
N LEU A 332 -12.45 -32.03 -21.08
CA LEU A 332 -12.06 -30.61 -20.97
C LEU A 332 -10.53 -30.43 -21.04
N LYS A 333 -9.75 -31.35 -20.44
CA LYS A 333 -8.30 -31.33 -20.58
C LYS A 333 -7.88 -31.49 -22.05
N GLY A 334 -8.42 -32.48 -22.77
CA GLY A 334 -8.03 -32.76 -24.15
C GLY A 334 -8.49 -31.72 -25.16
N ARG A 335 -9.64 -31.07 -24.93
CA ARG A 335 -10.25 -30.13 -25.89
C ARG A 335 -9.90 -28.66 -25.60
N LEU A 336 -9.81 -28.31 -24.33
CA LEU A 336 -9.71 -26.91 -23.86
C LEU A 336 -8.47 -26.65 -23.00
N GLY A 337 -7.68 -27.67 -22.67
CA GLY A 337 -6.56 -27.53 -21.74
C GLY A 337 -6.98 -27.19 -20.30
N ILE A 338 -8.26 -27.43 -19.95
CA ILE A 338 -8.76 -27.18 -18.58
C ILE A 338 -8.41 -28.38 -17.71
N GLU A 339 -7.45 -28.20 -16.82
CA GLU A 339 -6.98 -29.20 -15.87
C GLU A 339 -6.59 -28.58 -14.54
N GLY A 340 -6.17 -29.39 -13.57
CA GLY A 340 -5.66 -28.92 -12.28
C GLY A 340 -6.65 -28.01 -11.55
N VAL A 341 -6.14 -26.87 -11.08
CA VAL A 341 -6.94 -25.90 -10.31
C VAL A 341 -8.12 -25.32 -11.11
N LYS A 342 -7.99 -25.16 -12.45
CA LYS A 342 -9.10 -24.68 -13.29
C LYS A 342 -10.28 -25.68 -13.27
N MET A 343 -10.00 -26.96 -13.43
CA MET A 343 -11.03 -28.01 -13.36
C MET A 343 -11.61 -28.14 -11.95
N ALA A 344 -10.76 -28.01 -10.94
CA ALA A 344 -11.20 -28.06 -9.55
C ALA A 344 -12.15 -26.93 -9.20
N LEU A 345 -11.90 -25.70 -9.68
CA LEU A 345 -12.79 -24.55 -9.48
C LEU A 345 -14.18 -24.77 -10.09
N LEU A 346 -14.25 -25.37 -11.28
CA LEU A 346 -15.54 -25.72 -11.89
C LEU A 346 -16.34 -26.70 -11.00
N ASN A 347 -15.66 -27.74 -10.47
CA ASN A 347 -16.32 -28.69 -9.57
C ASN A 347 -16.69 -28.08 -8.21
N GLU A 348 -15.86 -27.17 -7.70
CA GLU A 348 -16.05 -26.52 -6.41
C GLU A 348 -17.24 -25.52 -6.43
N LEU A 349 -17.34 -24.74 -7.49
CA LEU A 349 -18.31 -23.64 -7.55
C LEU A 349 -19.60 -23.98 -8.29
N LEU A 350 -19.57 -24.92 -9.22
CA LEU A 350 -20.75 -25.26 -10.03
C LEU A 350 -21.56 -26.43 -9.43
N ARG A 351 -22.87 -26.37 -9.64
CA ARG A 351 -23.76 -27.50 -9.35
C ARG A 351 -23.57 -28.61 -10.40
N PRO A 352 -23.79 -29.89 -10.04
CA PRO A 352 -23.64 -31.01 -10.97
C PRO A 352 -24.46 -30.86 -12.27
N GLN A 353 -25.64 -30.24 -12.21
CA GLN A 353 -26.50 -30.02 -13.38
C GLN A 353 -25.81 -29.14 -14.43
N ILE A 354 -25.12 -28.07 -13.99
CA ILE A 354 -24.39 -27.16 -14.90
C ILE A 354 -23.21 -27.90 -15.55
N LEU A 355 -22.52 -28.75 -14.80
CA LEU A 355 -21.41 -29.57 -15.32
C LEU A 355 -21.86 -30.58 -16.38
N GLN A 356 -23.13 -30.98 -16.40
CA GLN A 356 -23.71 -31.94 -17.34
C GLN A 356 -24.32 -31.25 -18.58
N ASP A 357 -24.59 -29.96 -18.53
CA ASP A 357 -25.11 -29.18 -19.65
C ASP A 357 -23.98 -28.46 -20.39
N PRO A 358 -23.67 -28.85 -21.65
CA PRO A 358 -22.57 -28.28 -22.40
C PRO A 358 -22.68 -26.74 -22.59
N ALA A 359 -23.88 -26.22 -22.80
CA ALA A 359 -24.09 -24.79 -23.03
C ALA A 359 -23.85 -24.00 -21.75
N GLN A 360 -24.43 -24.44 -20.62
CA GLN A 360 -24.24 -23.81 -19.33
C GLN A 360 -22.79 -23.92 -18.85
N LEU A 361 -22.14 -25.05 -19.09
CA LEU A 361 -20.73 -25.26 -18.76
C LEU A 361 -19.83 -24.32 -19.56
N ALA A 362 -20.08 -24.13 -20.85
CA ALA A 362 -19.31 -23.21 -21.68
C ALA A 362 -19.46 -21.75 -21.20
N LEU A 363 -20.68 -21.33 -20.86
CA LEU A 363 -20.93 -20.02 -20.23
C LEU A 363 -20.18 -19.87 -18.89
N ALA A 364 -20.20 -20.91 -18.07
CA ALA A 364 -19.49 -20.90 -16.79
C ALA A 364 -17.96 -20.86 -16.96
N ILE A 365 -17.39 -21.52 -17.96
CA ILE A 365 -15.96 -21.46 -18.28
C ILE A 365 -15.56 -20.02 -18.64
N LYS A 366 -16.43 -19.26 -19.30
CA LYS A 366 -16.19 -17.88 -19.72
C LYS A 366 -16.59 -16.82 -18.69
N GLY A 367 -17.32 -17.20 -17.65
CA GLY A 367 -17.80 -16.26 -16.65
C GLY A 367 -18.16 -16.95 -15.34
N LEU A 368 -17.24 -17.72 -14.76
CA LEU A 368 -17.44 -18.40 -13.49
C LEU A 368 -17.64 -17.38 -12.37
N ALA A 369 -18.81 -17.36 -11.77
CA ALA A 369 -19.10 -16.47 -10.65
C ALA A 369 -18.33 -16.88 -9.39
N VAL A 370 -17.51 -15.98 -8.87
CA VAL A 370 -16.78 -16.14 -7.61
C VAL A 370 -17.30 -15.10 -6.63
N LYS A 371 -17.96 -15.57 -5.58
CA LYS A 371 -18.55 -14.72 -4.54
C LYS A 371 -17.54 -14.48 -3.43
N LEU A 372 -17.38 -13.23 -3.04
CA LEU A 372 -16.41 -12.77 -2.03
C LEU A 372 -17.15 -12.15 -0.86
N THR A 373 -16.84 -12.57 0.36
CA THR A 373 -17.61 -12.21 1.57
C THR A 373 -16.88 -11.27 2.51
N LYS A 374 -15.54 -11.27 2.49
CA LYS A 374 -14.74 -10.50 3.45
C LYS A 374 -13.35 -10.22 2.88
N PRO A 375 -12.83 -8.99 2.96
CA PRO A 375 -11.42 -8.72 2.69
C PRO A 375 -10.55 -9.36 3.78
N ARG A 376 -9.29 -9.68 3.44
CA ARG A 376 -8.31 -10.09 4.43
C ARG A 376 -7.99 -8.96 5.40
N PRO A 377 -7.57 -9.26 6.63
CA PRO A 377 -7.18 -8.26 7.61
C PRO A 377 -6.16 -7.26 7.06
N ILE A 378 -6.23 -6.03 7.54
CA ILE A 378 -5.33 -4.95 7.10
C ILE A 378 -3.85 -5.31 7.28
N ASP A 379 -3.53 -6.08 8.29
CA ASP A 379 -2.17 -6.54 8.61
C ASP A 379 -1.57 -7.46 7.53
N GLU A 380 -2.43 -8.10 6.73
CA GLU A 380 -2.05 -8.98 5.62
C GLU A 380 -2.14 -8.26 4.26
N ALA A 381 -2.69 -7.06 4.23
CA ALA A 381 -2.83 -6.28 3.01
C ALA A 381 -1.48 -5.67 2.58
N ILE A 382 -1.33 -5.40 1.29
CA ILE A 382 -0.14 -4.74 0.75
C ILE A 382 -0.11 -3.27 1.20
N SER A 383 -1.27 -2.61 1.27
CA SER A 383 -1.42 -1.20 1.61
C SER A 383 -2.73 -0.94 2.35
N SER A 384 -2.91 0.31 2.77
CA SER A 384 -4.10 0.79 3.45
C SER A 384 -4.83 1.84 2.61
N ALA A 385 -6.14 1.93 2.78
CA ALA A 385 -6.98 3.06 2.41
C ALA A 385 -7.49 3.72 3.69
N GLY A 386 -7.99 4.94 3.61
CA GLY A 386 -8.30 5.78 4.76
C GLY A 386 -7.06 6.51 5.27
N GLY A 387 -7.21 7.30 6.32
CA GLY A 387 -6.13 8.11 6.87
C GLY A 387 -6.55 9.55 7.12
N VAL A 388 -5.57 10.45 7.29
CA VAL A 388 -5.81 11.90 7.46
C VAL A 388 -6.49 12.45 6.22
N THR A 389 -7.68 13.05 6.40
CA THR A 389 -8.47 13.54 5.27
C THR A 389 -7.88 14.83 4.71
N TRP A 390 -8.11 15.07 3.42
CA TRP A 390 -7.62 16.26 2.71
C TRP A 390 -8.23 17.55 3.26
N GLU A 391 -9.46 17.51 3.76
CA GLU A 391 -10.15 18.64 4.39
C GLU A 391 -9.46 19.07 5.70
N GLY A 392 -8.78 18.14 6.37
CA GLY A 392 -8.00 18.38 7.59
C GLY A 392 -6.64 19.03 7.35
N LEU A 393 -6.24 19.18 6.08
CA LEU A 393 -4.94 19.69 5.67
C LEU A 393 -5.07 21.00 4.90
N ASP A 394 -4.00 21.78 4.90
CA ASP A 394 -3.82 22.89 3.96
C ASP A 394 -3.16 22.41 2.65
N ALA A 395 -2.91 23.34 1.73
CA ALA A 395 -2.27 23.05 0.45
C ALA A 395 -0.80 22.58 0.57
N GLY A 396 -0.18 22.79 1.72
CA GLY A 396 1.18 22.36 2.06
C GLY A 396 1.24 21.02 2.78
N LEU A 397 0.09 20.36 3.01
CA LEU A 397 -0.09 19.16 3.81
C LEU A 397 0.15 19.38 5.32
N GLN A 398 0.09 20.62 5.80
CA GLN A 398 0.06 20.94 7.22
C GLN A 398 -1.34 20.66 7.76
N THR A 399 -1.43 20.06 8.95
CA THR A 399 -2.72 19.86 9.62
C THR A 399 -3.29 21.18 10.09
N LYS A 400 -4.57 21.44 9.81
CA LYS A 400 -5.27 22.66 10.27
C LYS A 400 -5.43 22.70 11.79
N ALA A 401 -5.57 21.54 12.42
CA ALA A 401 -5.75 21.41 13.87
C ALA A 401 -4.45 21.61 14.67
N LEU A 402 -3.30 21.33 14.07
CA LEU A 402 -1.99 21.33 14.75
C LEU A 402 -0.99 22.10 13.88
N PRO A 403 -0.90 23.44 14.02
CA PRO A 403 0.07 24.25 13.28
C PRO A 403 1.52 23.77 13.50
N GLY A 404 2.33 23.74 12.43
CA GLY A 404 3.70 23.22 12.46
C GLY A 404 3.81 21.71 12.32
N VAL A 405 2.67 20.98 12.19
CA VAL A 405 2.63 19.53 11.98
C VAL A 405 2.13 19.20 10.58
N PHE A 406 2.98 18.57 9.77
CA PHE A 406 2.72 18.16 8.39
C PHE A 406 2.52 16.65 8.32
N CYS A 407 1.69 16.17 7.39
CA CYS A 407 1.47 14.75 7.18
C CYS A 407 1.89 14.34 5.76
N ALA A 408 2.50 13.15 5.60
CA ALA A 408 2.93 12.65 4.30
C ALA A 408 2.85 11.11 4.20
N GLY A 409 2.72 10.61 2.98
CA GLY A 409 2.74 9.19 2.68
C GLY A 409 1.39 8.50 2.85
N GLU A 410 1.44 7.21 3.13
CA GLU A 410 0.28 6.33 3.24
C GLU A 410 -0.61 6.63 4.46
N MET A 411 -0.20 7.52 5.37
CA MET A 411 -1.08 7.99 6.45
C MET A 411 -2.14 9.00 5.98
N LEU A 412 -2.02 9.54 4.78
CA LEU A 412 -3.02 10.39 4.15
C LEU A 412 -4.14 9.55 3.55
N ASP A 413 -5.35 10.11 3.46
CA ASP A 413 -6.50 9.41 2.90
C ASP A 413 -6.44 9.32 1.38
N TRP A 414 -5.80 8.28 0.89
CA TRP A 414 -5.75 7.88 -0.51
C TRP A 414 -5.37 6.41 -0.65
N GLU A 415 -5.69 5.82 -1.79
CA GLU A 415 -5.23 4.48 -2.15
C GLU A 415 -4.90 4.40 -3.65
N ALA A 416 -4.11 3.41 -4.01
CA ALA A 416 -3.78 3.13 -5.41
C ALA A 416 -3.55 1.61 -5.60
N PRO A 417 -3.72 1.08 -6.82
CA PRO A 417 -3.37 -0.30 -7.12
C PRO A 417 -1.86 -0.52 -6.99
N THR A 418 -1.45 -1.79 -6.94
CA THR A 418 -0.03 -2.15 -7.08
C THR A 418 0.46 -1.77 -8.47
N GLY A 419 1.74 -1.37 -8.58
CA GLY A 419 2.31 -0.96 -9.87
C GLY A 419 3.27 0.22 -9.80
N GLY A 420 3.76 0.56 -8.60
CA GLY A 420 4.67 1.69 -8.36
C GLY A 420 3.96 2.98 -7.94
N TYR A 421 2.63 3.04 -8.08
CA TYR A 421 1.82 4.22 -7.74
C TYR A 421 1.93 4.61 -6.26
N LEU A 422 1.83 3.61 -5.37
CA LEU A 422 1.95 3.83 -3.91
C LEU A 422 3.28 4.48 -3.53
N LEU A 423 4.38 4.00 -4.09
CA LEU A 423 5.71 4.50 -3.78
C LEU A 423 5.88 5.93 -4.30
N THR A 424 5.43 6.19 -5.54
CA THR A 424 5.49 7.51 -6.15
C THR A 424 4.72 8.55 -5.34
N ALA A 425 3.46 8.27 -4.96
CA ALA A 425 2.65 9.20 -4.17
C ALA A 425 3.21 9.38 -2.74
N CYS A 426 3.74 8.33 -2.10
CA CYS A 426 4.39 8.46 -0.80
C CYS A 426 5.57 9.45 -0.88
N MET A 427 6.42 9.34 -1.90
CA MET A 427 7.57 10.23 -2.07
C MET A 427 7.13 11.65 -2.49
N ALA A 428 6.17 11.78 -3.40
CA ALA A 428 5.60 13.07 -3.83
C ALA A 428 5.02 13.88 -2.65
N THR A 429 4.23 13.21 -1.80
CA THR A 429 3.69 13.85 -0.59
C THR A 429 4.78 14.23 0.41
N GLY A 430 5.84 13.43 0.55
CA GLY A 430 7.02 13.76 1.34
C GLY A 430 7.75 15.01 0.84
N VAL A 431 7.94 15.11 -0.49
CA VAL A 431 8.50 16.31 -1.14
C VAL A 431 7.63 17.55 -0.88
N LYS A 432 6.32 17.41 -1.05
CA LYS A 432 5.37 18.53 -0.86
C LYS A 432 5.39 19.05 0.57
N ALA A 433 5.24 18.15 1.55
CA ALA A 433 5.27 18.50 2.97
C ALA A 433 6.58 19.21 3.35
N ALA A 434 7.72 18.70 2.88
CA ALA A 434 9.03 19.27 3.16
C ALA A 434 9.24 20.64 2.53
N LYS A 435 8.82 20.85 1.26
CA LYS A 435 8.89 22.14 0.58
C LYS A 435 8.03 23.18 1.29
N ALA A 436 6.81 22.82 1.70
CA ALA A 436 5.90 23.71 2.40
C ALA A 436 6.44 24.09 3.79
N LEU A 437 6.96 23.12 4.55
CA LEU A 437 7.61 23.35 5.83
C LEU A 437 8.80 24.30 5.70
N HIS A 438 9.68 24.07 4.71
CA HIS A 438 10.81 24.95 4.45
C HIS A 438 10.38 26.39 4.15
N ALA A 439 9.35 26.58 3.32
CA ALA A 439 8.80 27.89 3.00
C ALA A 439 8.25 28.61 4.24
N GLN A 440 7.52 27.88 5.10
CA GLN A 440 7.01 28.41 6.36
C GLN A 440 8.15 28.84 7.30
N MET A 441 9.16 28.00 7.51
CA MET A 441 10.28 28.33 8.39
C MET A 441 11.09 29.54 7.92
N LYS A 442 11.21 29.73 6.60
CA LYS A 442 11.83 30.97 6.04
C LYS A 442 10.97 32.22 6.27
N GLY A 443 9.66 32.10 6.24
CA GLY A 443 8.75 33.21 6.54
C GLY A 443 8.70 33.60 8.03
N ASP A 444 9.08 32.67 8.91
CA ASP A 444 9.17 32.88 10.36
C ASP A 444 10.55 33.43 10.82
N GLU A 445 11.55 33.49 9.93
CA GLU A 445 12.82 34.15 10.21
C GLU A 445 12.65 35.66 10.12
N PRO A 446 13.16 36.45 11.13
CA PRO A 446 12.94 37.86 11.21
C PRO A 446 13.69 38.66 10.13
#